data_b516bd59eab0fe00b44a95a19bcf8d23
#
_entry.id   b516bd59eab0fe00b44a95a19bcf8d23
#
_cell.length_a   1.000
_cell.length_b   1.000
_cell.length_c   1.000
_cell.angle_alpha   90.00
_cell.angle_beta   90.00
_cell.angle_gamma   90.00
#
_symmetry.space_group_name_H-M   'P 1'
#
loop_
_entity.id
_entity.type
_entity.pdbx_description
1 polymer ?
#
loop_
_entity_poly.entity_id
_entity_poly.type
_entity_poly.pdbx_seq_one_letter_code
_entity_poly.pdbx_strand_id
1 'polypeptide(L)'
;MTKVLSEFGFSPRLYHISAIDDFEYSSIRRENELRRWLHYYIESGIPVAIGLGSVEGNESGHSMVCIGHGKAKDTLKNQAYRNRWISWENRNQAHPIINSADFYEDYVVVDDNQPVYQVRSFDNLSLYPNMRVENLAVPLYKRMFLDAPDATSTIRSLLNDERLGLNVWAKDCLHEGESVVVRMFMASSRSYKAFRAKTLSGVLVKELYTLIPMPRFIWVCELYRIGDYDNLMAFGEIVIDATSAPNRSHQSLILMHYPKLIAYREPDQNEAGFSKMAELQSDQLIPGYRRNLDEITLE
;
A
#
# COMPACT_ATOMS: atom_id res chain seq x y z
N MET A 1 18.09 -15.18 -8.41
CA MET A 1 16.61 -15.08 -8.29
C MET A 1 16.01 -14.17 -9.35
N THR A 2 16.38 -12.90 -9.49
CA THR A 2 15.79 -11.96 -10.46
C THR A 2 15.89 -12.43 -11.92
N LYS A 3 17.00 -13.05 -12.33
CA LYS A 3 17.18 -13.62 -13.67
C LYS A 3 16.12 -14.69 -13.97
N VAL A 4 15.87 -15.60 -13.03
CA VAL A 4 14.86 -16.66 -13.18
C VAL A 4 13.48 -16.06 -13.34
N LEU A 5 13.10 -15.09 -12.50
CA LEU A 5 11.81 -14.40 -12.62
C LEU A 5 11.66 -13.70 -13.96
N SER A 6 12.72 -13.10 -14.50
CA SER A 6 12.71 -12.47 -15.84
C SER A 6 12.49 -13.49 -16.97
N GLU A 7 13.05 -14.68 -16.88
CA GLU A 7 12.84 -15.78 -17.82
C GLU A 7 11.38 -16.25 -17.85
N PHE A 8 10.68 -16.21 -16.69
CA PHE A 8 9.25 -16.47 -16.60
C PHE A 8 8.37 -15.29 -17.04
N GLY A 9 8.94 -14.22 -17.55
CA GLY A 9 8.19 -13.11 -18.12
C GLY A 9 7.79 -12.01 -17.14
N PHE A 10 8.36 -12.01 -15.94
CA PHE A 10 8.21 -10.92 -14.97
C PHE A 10 9.25 -9.81 -15.21
N SER A 11 9.01 -8.64 -14.61
CA SER A 11 9.95 -7.53 -14.45
C SER A 11 10.26 -7.39 -12.96
N PRO A 12 11.13 -8.25 -12.41
CA PRO A 12 11.34 -8.30 -10.96
C PRO A 12 11.95 -7.00 -10.43
N ARG A 13 11.49 -6.59 -9.25
CA ARG A 13 12.11 -5.51 -8.48
C ARG A 13 12.88 -6.12 -7.32
N LEU A 14 14.09 -5.64 -7.12
CA LEU A 14 14.94 -6.01 -6.00
C LEU A 14 15.10 -4.79 -5.09
N TYR A 15 14.69 -4.94 -3.85
CA TYR A 15 14.88 -3.94 -2.80
C TYR A 15 15.92 -4.46 -1.83
N HIS A 16 16.99 -3.71 -1.65
CA HIS A 16 18.05 -4.04 -0.70
C HIS A 16 18.04 -3.05 0.44
N ILE A 17 18.14 -3.53 1.67
CA ILE A 17 18.07 -2.67 2.86
C ILE A 17 19.14 -1.57 2.86
N SER A 18 20.33 -1.85 2.31
CA SER A 18 21.41 -0.87 2.20
C SER A 18 21.19 0.20 1.13
N ALA A 19 20.26 -0.03 0.19
CA ALA A 19 19.93 0.94 -0.87
C ALA A 19 18.84 1.94 -0.42
N ILE A 20 18.27 1.76 0.77
CA ILE A 20 17.34 2.72 1.35
C ILE A 20 18.18 3.87 1.92
N ASP A 21 18.01 5.07 1.36
CA ASP A 21 18.86 6.24 1.61
C ASP A 21 19.11 6.55 3.08
N ASP A 22 20.38 6.79 3.42
CA ASP A 22 20.86 7.03 4.78
C ASP A 22 20.55 8.44 5.33
N PHE A 23 20.24 9.38 4.45
CA PHE A 23 20.17 10.80 4.84
C PHE A 23 19.03 11.15 5.77
N GLU A 24 18.02 10.29 5.94
CA GLU A 24 16.89 10.55 6.82
C GLU A 24 16.57 9.43 7.83
N TYR A 25 17.22 8.23 7.77
CA TYR A 25 16.68 7.07 8.47
C TYR A 25 17.73 6.26 9.25
N SER A 26 17.46 6.02 10.53
CA SER A 26 18.15 5.01 11.34
C SER A 26 17.92 3.60 10.75
N SER A 27 18.75 2.61 11.11
CA SER A 27 18.60 1.21 10.66
C SER A 27 17.20 0.64 10.91
N ILE A 28 16.59 0.96 12.05
CA ILE A 28 15.22 0.57 12.41
C ILE A 28 14.20 1.12 11.40
N ARG A 29 14.43 2.31 10.89
CA ARG A 29 13.53 2.93 9.89
C ARG A 29 13.62 2.22 8.54
N ARG A 30 14.79 1.78 8.11
CA ARG A 30 14.97 1.03 6.85
C ARG A 30 14.26 -0.31 6.89
N GLU A 31 14.37 -1.03 8.00
CA GLU A 31 13.65 -2.28 8.22
C GLU A 31 12.13 -2.09 8.18
N ASN A 32 11.64 -0.99 8.77
CA ASN A 32 10.22 -0.65 8.74
C ASN A 32 9.73 -0.32 7.32
N GLU A 33 10.50 0.41 6.51
CA GLU A 33 10.12 0.69 5.13
C GLU A 33 10.12 -0.59 4.29
N LEU A 34 11.13 -1.45 4.45
CA LEU A 34 11.18 -2.74 3.77
C LEU A 34 9.98 -3.63 4.14
N ARG A 35 9.62 -3.66 5.44
CA ARG A 35 8.43 -4.37 5.93
C ARG A 35 7.14 -3.80 5.34
N ARG A 36 6.99 -2.48 5.22
CA ARG A 36 5.82 -1.84 4.60
C ARG A 36 5.70 -2.22 3.14
N TRP A 37 6.80 -2.19 2.37
CA TRP A 37 6.78 -2.61 0.97
C TRP A 37 6.43 -4.10 0.81
N LEU A 38 6.98 -4.96 1.67
CA LEU A 38 6.56 -6.36 1.73
C LEU A 38 5.05 -6.46 1.93
N HIS A 39 4.53 -5.76 2.94
CA HIS A 39 3.11 -5.79 3.29
C HIS A 39 2.23 -5.36 2.12
N TYR A 40 2.57 -4.27 1.42
CA TYR A 40 1.79 -3.80 0.28
C TYR A 40 1.70 -4.83 -0.85
N TYR A 41 2.79 -5.55 -1.13
CA TYR A 41 2.77 -6.59 -2.14
C TYR A 41 1.98 -7.82 -1.69
N ILE A 42 2.09 -8.20 -0.42
CA ILE A 42 1.30 -9.30 0.15
C ILE A 42 -0.19 -8.94 0.15
N GLU A 43 -0.57 -7.75 0.59
CA GLU A 43 -1.94 -7.22 0.45
C GLU A 43 -2.40 -7.20 -1.03
N SER A 44 -1.45 -7.01 -1.94
CA SER A 44 -1.68 -7.11 -3.38
C SER A 44 -1.80 -8.56 -3.87
N GLY A 45 -1.63 -9.59 -3.02
CA GLY A 45 -1.60 -11.02 -3.38
C GLY A 45 -0.43 -11.36 -4.30
N ILE A 46 0.67 -10.61 -4.20
CA ILE A 46 1.90 -10.87 -4.92
C ILE A 46 2.86 -11.56 -3.94
N PRO A 47 3.23 -12.82 -4.16
CA PRO A 47 4.22 -13.49 -3.33
C PRO A 47 5.58 -12.80 -3.48
N VAL A 48 6.30 -12.64 -2.38
CA VAL A 48 7.59 -11.93 -2.33
C VAL A 48 8.67 -12.88 -1.86
N ALA A 49 9.73 -12.99 -2.63
CA ALA A 49 10.90 -13.71 -2.19
C ALA A 49 11.74 -12.82 -1.26
N ILE A 50 12.10 -13.36 -0.09
CA ILE A 50 12.87 -12.68 0.94
C ILE A 50 14.26 -13.29 0.97
N GLY A 51 15.29 -12.46 0.83
CA GLY A 51 16.66 -12.85 1.07
C GLY A 51 17.09 -12.47 2.47
N LEU A 52 17.70 -13.43 3.17
CA LEU A 52 18.30 -13.26 4.47
C LEU A 52 19.81 -13.19 4.32
N GLY A 53 20.43 -12.23 4.99
CA GLY A 53 21.87 -12.08 5.08
C GLY A 53 22.37 -12.26 6.51
N SER A 54 23.63 -12.71 6.65
CA SER A 54 24.29 -12.82 7.95
C SER A 54 24.60 -11.44 8.53
N VAL A 55 24.32 -11.24 9.80
CA VAL A 55 24.69 -10.01 10.53
C VAL A 55 26.20 -9.85 10.62
N GLU A 56 26.95 -10.95 10.65
CA GLU A 56 28.42 -10.97 10.76
C GLU A 56 29.12 -11.02 9.38
N GLY A 57 28.37 -11.12 8.27
CA GLY A 57 28.92 -11.09 6.92
C GLY A 57 29.66 -12.35 6.45
N ASN A 58 29.74 -13.38 7.26
CA ASN A 58 30.58 -14.57 7.03
C ASN A 58 29.80 -15.83 6.61
N GLU A 59 28.47 -15.79 6.59
CA GLU A 59 27.65 -16.97 6.30
C GLU A 59 26.95 -16.84 4.93
N SER A 60 26.66 -17.99 4.32
CA SER A 60 25.86 -18.05 3.11
C SER A 60 24.43 -17.52 3.41
N GLY A 61 23.91 -16.65 2.57
CA GLY A 61 22.53 -16.16 2.67
C GLY A 61 21.52 -17.29 2.48
N HIS A 62 20.31 -17.07 3.00
CA HIS A 62 19.16 -17.96 2.83
C HIS A 62 18.01 -17.21 2.14
N SER A 63 17.09 -17.95 1.52
CA SER A 63 15.95 -17.35 0.83
C SER A 63 14.67 -18.09 1.14
N MET A 64 13.59 -17.38 1.35
CA MET A 64 12.25 -17.90 1.56
C MET A 64 11.22 -17.10 0.76
N VAL A 65 9.98 -17.55 0.69
CA VAL A 65 8.89 -16.86 0.02
C VAL A 65 7.83 -16.46 1.02
N CYS A 66 7.51 -15.18 1.10
CA CYS A 66 6.35 -14.67 1.84
C CYS A 66 5.12 -14.73 0.93
N ILE A 67 4.02 -15.28 1.45
CA ILE A 67 2.78 -15.51 0.70
C ILE A 67 1.54 -14.90 1.37
N GLY A 68 1.67 -14.44 2.61
CA GLY A 68 0.56 -13.89 3.37
C GLY A 68 1.04 -13.15 4.62
N HIS A 69 0.09 -12.63 5.38
CA HIS A 69 0.31 -12.03 6.70
C HIS A 69 -0.74 -12.50 7.69
N GLY A 70 -0.46 -12.35 8.98
CA GLY A 70 -1.39 -12.61 10.06
C GLY A 70 -2.47 -11.53 10.20
N LYS A 71 -3.18 -11.55 11.32
CA LYS A 71 -4.15 -10.51 11.68
C LYS A 71 -3.44 -9.28 12.24
N ALA A 72 -4.05 -8.12 12.05
CA ALA A 72 -3.63 -6.89 12.72
C ALA A 72 -3.68 -7.06 14.25
N LYS A 73 -2.63 -6.61 14.95
CA LYS A 73 -2.52 -6.75 16.41
C LYS A 73 -2.97 -5.46 17.10
N ASP A 74 -3.90 -5.57 18.02
CA ASP A 74 -4.41 -4.42 18.78
C ASP A 74 -3.33 -3.73 19.63
N THR A 75 -2.33 -4.48 20.08
CA THR A 75 -1.16 -3.92 20.78
C THR A 75 -0.39 -2.98 19.88
N LEU A 76 -0.13 -3.36 18.62
CA LEU A 76 0.57 -2.53 17.63
C LEU A 76 -0.27 -1.32 17.20
N LYS A 77 -1.58 -1.51 17.00
CA LYS A 77 -2.50 -0.39 16.74
C LYS A 77 -2.44 0.64 17.85
N ASN A 78 -2.60 0.20 19.11
CA ASN A 78 -2.54 1.08 20.27
C ASN A 78 -1.17 1.78 20.41
N GLN A 79 -0.08 1.10 20.09
CA GLN A 79 1.26 1.68 20.11
C GLN A 79 1.41 2.74 19.01
N ALA A 80 0.98 2.46 17.79
CA ALA A 80 0.98 3.40 16.68
C ALA A 80 0.16 4.65 17.00
N TYR A 81 -1.02 4.49 17.64
CA TYR A 81 -1.88 5.60 18.03
C TYR A 81 -1.29 6.46 19.15
N ARG A 82 -0.66 5.84 20.15
CA ARG A 82 -0.06 6.58 21.29
C ARG A 82 1.21 7.31 20.90
N ASN A 83 2.05 6.66 20.11
CA ASN A 83 3.36 7.21 19.77
C ASN A 83 3.27 8.24 18.64
N ARG A 84 2.09 8.46 18.05
CA ARG A 84 1.91 9.31 16.87
C ARG A 84 3.03 9.05 15.86
N TRP A 85 3.32 7.77 15.62
CA TRP A 85 4.29 7.39 14.62
C TRP A 85 3.80 7.89 13.29
N ILE A 86 4.23 9.09 12.95
CA ILE A 86 4.02 9.70 11.66
C ILE A 86 4.89 8.87 10.72
N SER A 87 4.31 7.79 10.23
CA SER A 87 5.00 6.92 9.29
C SER A 87 5.31 7.67 7.99
N TRP A 88 4.63 8.76 7.78
CA TRP A 88 4.90 9.70 6.72
C TRP A 88 5.14 11.06 7.36
N GLU A 89 6.40 11.48 7.41
CA GLU A 89 6.77 12.81 7.90
C GLU A 89 6.08 13.87 7.06
N ASN A 90 5.10 14.47 7.67
CA ASN A 90 4.35 15.55 7.07
C ASN A 90 4.23 16.67 8.07
N ARG A 91 5.22 17.56 8.04
CA ARG A 91 5.33 18.69 8.97
C ARG A 91 4.16 19.66 8.89
N ASN A 92 3.36 19.59 7.83
CA ASN A 92 2.28 20.53 7.54
C ASN A 92 0.87 19.91 7.61
N GLN A 93 0.71 18.65 8.04
CA GLN A 93 -0.62 18.05 8.12
C GLN A 93 -1.25 18.22 9.49
N ALA A 94 -2.51 18.66 9.47
CA ALA A 94 -3.36 18.73 10.67
C ALA A 94 -3.68 17.33 11.24
N HIS A 95 -3.55 16.29 10.42
CA HIS A 95 -3.90 14.91 10.73
C HIS A 95 -2.69 13.98 10.62
N PRO A 96 -2.26 13.32 11.72
CA PRO A 96 -1.21 12.31 11.66
C PRO A 96 -1.61 11.15 10.74
N ILE A 97 -0.69 10.70 9.89
CA ILE A 97 -0.92 9.56 8.99
C ILE A 97 -0.21 8.33 9.54
N ILE A 98 -0.96 7.26 9.73
CA ILE A 98 -0.50 5.96 10.21
C ILE A 98 -0.60 4.96 9.06
N ASN A 99 0.46 4.19 8.85
CA ASN A 99 0.44 3.12 7.85
C ASN A 99 -0.16 1.84 8.43
N SER A 100 -1.15 1.26 7.75
CA SER A 100 -1.77 0.02 8.21
C SER A 100 -0.78 -1.15 8.30
N ALA A 101 0.26 -1.17 7.49
CA ALA A 101 1.33 -2.17 7.57
C ALA A 101 1.98 -2.24 8.97
N ASP A 102 1.95 -1.14 9.73
CA ASP A 102 2.52 -1.09 11.08
C ASP A 102 1.67 -1.84 12.12
N PHE A 103 0.48 -2.30 11.76
CA PHE A 103 -0.40 -3.11 12.61
C PHE A 103 -0.10 -4.62 12.50
N TYR A 104 0.75 -5.01 11.55
CA TYR A 104 1.04 -6.40 11.24
C TYR A 104 2.49 -6.71 11.58
N GLU A 105 2.66 -7.76 12.35
CA GLU A 105 3.98 -8.26 12.73
C GLU A 105 4.25 -9.62 12.10
N ASP A 106 3.18 -10.44 11.96
CA ASP A 106 3.28 -11.81 11.54
C ASP A 106 3.06 -11.97 10.04
N TYR A 107 3.93 -12.75 9.41
CA TYR A 107 3.89 -13.10 7.99
C TYR A 107 3.88 -14.60 7.79
N VAL A 108 3.22 -15.05 6.73
CA VAL A 108 3.19 -16.45 6.33
C VAL A 108 4.30 -16.68 5.32
N VAL A 109 5.24 -17.53 5.67
CA VAL A 109 6.41 -17.83 4.84
C VAL A 109 6.50 -19.31 4.48
N VAL A 110 7.08 -19.56 3.32
CA VAL A 110 7.45 -20.90 2.84
C VAL A 110 8.96 -20.95 2.74
N ASP A 111 9.55 -21.92 3.43
CA ASP A 111 10.98 -22.17 3.51
C ASP A 111 11.21 -23.65 3.17
N ASP A 112 12.15 -23.95 2.28
CA ASP A 112 12.44 -25.32 1.84
C ASP A 112 13.14 -26.17 2.91
N ASN A 113 13.74 -25.54 3.92
CA ASN A 113 14.38 -26.21 5.04
C ASN A 113 13.46 -26.43 6.25
N GLN A 114 12.18 -26.03 6.16
CA GLN A 114 11.25 -26.01 7.27
C GLN A 114 9.89 -26.58 6.84
N PRO A 115 9.00 -26.95 7.79
CA PRO A 115 7.62 -27.28 7.46
C PRO A 115 6.94 -26.16 6.64
N VAL A 116 6.09 -26.55 5.71
CA VAL A 116 5.37 -25.62 4.81
C VAL A 116 4.44 -24.73 5.61
N TYR A 117 4.30 -23.46 5.20
CA TYR A 117 3.39 -22.46 5.77
C TYR A 117 3.67 -22.13 7.24
N GLN A 118 4.76 -21.47 7.49
CA GLN A 118 5.08 -20.97 8.81
C GLN A 118 4.61 -19.54 9.02
N VAL A 119 4.06 -19.27 10.20
CA VAL A 119 3.78 -17.90 10.66
C VAL A 119 4.99 -17.41 11.45
N ARG A 120 5.58 -16.29 11.02
CA ARG A 120 6.78 -15.70 11.63
C ARG A 120 6.64 -14.20 11.77
N SER A 121 7.15 -13.62 12.85
CA SER A 121 7.28 -12.18 12.93
C SER A 121 8.35 -11.68 11.96
N PHE A 122 8.19 -10.46 11.45
CA PHE A 122 9.16 -9.88 10.51
C PHE A 122 10.57 -9.80 11.11
N ASP A 123 10.67 -9.45 12.37
CA ASP A 123 11.95 -9.33 13.08
C ASP A 123 12.60 -10.71 13.37
N ASN A 124 11.82 -11.78 13.23
CA ASN A 124 12.25 -13.15 13.48
C ASN A 124 11.79 -14.11 12.36
N LEU A 125 11.86 -13.65 11.11
CA LEU A 125 11.54 -14.47 9.92
C LEU A 125 12.50 -15.66 9.80
N SER A 126 13.74 -15.48 10.25
CA SER A 126 14.77 -16.49 10.22
C SER A 126 14.76 -17.31 11.52
N LEU A 127 14.71 -18.65 11.39
CA LEU A 127 15.09 -19.57 12.49
C LEU A 127 16.60 -19.66 12.67
N TYR A 128 17.35 -19.02 11.78
CA TYR A 128 18.80 -19.05 11.81
C TYR A 128 19.28 -17.91 12.70
N PRO A 129 19.97 -18.19 13.80
CA PRO A 129 20.57 -17.15 14.63
C PRO A 129 21.52 -16.32 13.76
N ASN A 130 21.53 -15.01 13.95
CA ASN A 130 22.38 -14.07 13.22
C ASN A 130 21.99 -13.79 11.76
N MET A 131 20.81 -14.16 11.28
CA MET A 131 20.30 -13.74 9.99
C MET A 131 19.20 -12.69 10.13
N ARG A 132 19.19 -11.72 9.23
CA ARG A 132 18.14 -10.70 9.11
C ARG A 132 17.66 -10.55 7.67
N VAL A 133 16.51 -9.94 7.48
CA VAL A 133 16.02 -9.58 6.16
C VAL A 133 16.96 -8.57 5.53
N GLU A 134 17.53 -8.91 4.39
CA GLU A 134 18.48 -8.08 3.66
C GLU A 134 17.87 -7.52 2.38
N ASN A 135 17.07 -8.33 1.70
CA ASN A 135 16.46 -7.92 0.44
C ASN A 135 15.10 -8.56 0.20
N LEU A 136 14.32 -7.93 -0.67
CA LEU A 136 13.06 -8.43 -1.20
C LEU A 136 13.16 -8.51 -2.72
N ALA A 137 12.75 -9.64 -3.31
CA ALA A 137 12.59 -9.77 -4.76
C ALA A 137 11.11 -9.98 -5.10
N VAL A 138 10.53 -9.02 -5.81
CA VAL A 138 9.11 -8.95 -6.12
C VAL A 138 8.88 -9.23 -7.60
N PRO A 139 8.08 -10.25 -7.98
CA PRO A 139 7.80 -10.60 -9.36
C PRO A 139 6.72 -9.68 -9.96
N LEU A 140 7.07 -8.47 -10.34
CA LEU A 140 6.13 -7.57 -11.00
C LEU A 140 5.90 -7.96 -12.47
N TYR A 141 4.71 -7.67 -13.00
CA TYR A 141 4.43 -7.84 -14.42
C TYR A 141 5.17 -6.79 -15.27
N LYS A 142 5.52 -7.15 -16.50
CA LYS A 142 6.37 -6.33 -17.40
C LYS A 142 5.93 -4.88 -17.62
N ARG A 143 4.68 -4.55 -17.38
CA ARG A 143 4.14 -3.20 -17.57
C ARG A 143 3.84 -2.47 -16.28
N MET A 144 4.35 -2.96 -15.17
CA MET A 144 4.27 -2.27 -13.88
C MET A 144 5.58 -1.51 -13.67
N PHE A 145 5.54 -0.19 -13.81
CA PHE A 145 6.72 0.67 -13.69
C PHE A 145 6.76 1.39 -12.35
N LEU A 146 5.58 1.71 -11.80
CA LEU A 146 5.46 2.34 -10.49
C LEU A 146 5.47 1.25 -9.40
N ASP A 147 6.56 1.14 -8.70
CA ASP A 147 6.73 0.17 -7.62
C ASP A 147 6.28 0.72 -6.24
N ALA A 148 6.43 -0.04 -5.16
CA ALA A 148 5.93 0.35 -3.84
C ALA A 148 6.56 1.65 -3.31
N PRO A 149 7.89 1.88 -3.38
CA PRO A 149 8.52 3.15 -3.02
C PRO A 149 7.95 4.33 -3.80
N ASP A 150 7.89 4.21 -5.12
CA ASP A 150 7.40 5.27 -6.01
C ASP A 150 5.91 5.55 -5.79
N ALA A 151 5.11 4.50 -5.61
CA ALA A 151 3.69 4.62 -5.28
C ALA A 151 3.48 5.33 -3.93
N THR A 152 4.27 4.97 -2.92
CA THR A 152 4.24 5.60 -1.60
C THR A 152 4.58 7.09 -1.70
N SER A 153 5.64 7.44 -2.42
CA SER A 153 6.05 8.83 -2.65
C SER A 153 4.97 9.63 -3.38
N THR A 154 4.38 9.02 -4.40
CA THR A 154 3.28 9.63 -5.17
C THR A 154 2.05 9.89 -4.30
N ILE A 155 1.58 8.90 -3.56
CA ILE A 155 0.43 9.05 -2.65
C ILE A 155 0.71 10.10 -1.58
N ARG A 156 1.92 10.11 -1.01
CA ARG A 156 2.33 11.13 -0.04
C ARG A 156 2.25 12.54 -0.65
N SER A 157 2.74 12.71 -1.88
CA SER A 157 2.66 14.00 -2.59
C SER A 157 1.19 14.43 -2.80
N LEU A 158 0.32 13.51 -3.19
CA LEU A 158 -1.10 13.78 -3.41
C LEU A 158 -1.85 14.12 -2.12
N LEU A 159 -1.57 13.43 -1.03
CA LEU A 159 -2.15 13.73 0.29
C LEU A 159 -1.76 15.12 0.80
N ASN A 160 -0.63 15.64 0.34
CA ASN A 160 -0.09 16.96 0.68
C ASN A 160 -0.42 18.06 -0.32
N ASP A 161 -1.06 17.74 -1.42
CA ASP A 161 -1.41 18.75 -2.43
C ASP A 161 -2.28 19.84 -1.81
N GLU A 162 -1.95 21.11 -2.10
CA GLU A 162 -2.64 22.27 -1.53
C GLU A 162 -4.10 22.40 -2.00
N ARG A 163 -4.47 21.76 -3.12
CA ARG A 163 -5.81 21.83 -3.71
C ARG A 163 -6.63 20.58 -3.45
N LEU A 164 -5.99 19.43 -3.35
CA LEU A 164 -6.63 18.11 -3.35
C LEU A 164 -6.23 17.26 -2.15
N GLY A 165 -5.28 17.73 -1.37
CA GLY A 165 -4.77 17.00 -0.24
C GLY A 165 -5.78 16.85 0.90
N LEU A 166 -5.38 16.02 1.84
CA LEU A 166 -6.18 15.65 3.00
C LEU A 166 -6.66 16.88 3.80
N ASN A 167 -5.79 17.88 3.97
CA ASN A 167 -6.12 19.08 4.74
C ASN A 167 -7.26 19.93 4.12
N VAL A 168 -7.53 19.76 2.83
CA VAL A 168 -8.56 20.54 2.13
C VAL A 168 -9.90 19.82 2.19
N TRP A 169 -9.93 18.54 1.86
CA TRP A 169 -11.18 17.81 1.60
C TRP A 169 -11.62 16.90 2.74
N ALA A 170 -10.71 16.52 3.63
CA ALA A 170 -11.05 15.67 4.77
C ALA A 170 -11.43 16.47 6.04
N LYS A 171 -11.25 17.79 6.05
CA LYS A 171 -11.54 18.66 7.22
C LYS A 171 -12.95 18.52 7.77
N ASP A 172 -13.93 18.25 6.90
CA ASP A 172 -15.33 18.08 7.29
C ASP A 172 -15.64 16.65 7.78
N CYS A 173 -14.70 15.72 7.63
CA CYS A 173 -14.87 14.29 7.93
C CYS A 173 -14.01 13.81 9.09
N LEU A 174 -12.99 14.59 9.46
CA LEU A 174 -12.03 14.27 10.50
C LEU A 174 -12.15 15.30 11.64
N HIS A 175 -12.05 14.82 12.86
CA HIS A 175 -11.89 15.69 14.01
C HIS A 175 -10.48 16.26 14.07
N GLU A 176 -10.31 17.44 14.65
CA GLU A 176 -9.00 18.06 14.79
C GLU A 176 -8.01 17.13 15.49
N GLY A 177 -6.86 16.90 14.88
CA GLY A 177 -5.82 16.00 15.38
C GLY A 177 -6.15 14.51 15.26
N GLU A 178 -7.28 14.11 14.65
CA GLU A 178 -7.60 12.71 14.38
C GLU A 178 -6.60 12.11 13.40
N SER A 179 -6.11 10.90 13.71
CA SER A 179 -5.17 10.20 12.83
C SER A 179 -5.88 9.48 11.71
N VAL A 180 -5.25 9.50 10.54
CA VAL A 180 -5.70 8.78 9.34
C VAL A 180 -4.88 7.52 9.17
N VAL A 181 -5.55 6.38 9.01
CA VAL A 181 -4.91 5.12 8.65
C VAL A 181 -4.94 4.97 7.14
N VAL A 182 -3.79 4.72 6.54
CA VAL A 182 -3.64 4.45 5.11
C VAL A 182 -3.38 2.97 4.86
N ARG A 183 -4.12 2.38 3.93
CA ARG A 183 -3.92 1.00 3.46
C ARG A 183 -3.60 1.04 1.97
N MET A 184 -2.44 0.50 1.60
CA MET A 184 -1.95 0.50 0.21
C MET A 184 -1.88 -0.92 -0.33
N PHE A 185 -2.35 -1.09 -1.57
CA PHE A 185 -2.26 -2.36 -2.30
C PHE A 185 -2.41 -2.14 -3.80
N MET A 186 -2.01 -3.13 -4.59
CA MET A 186 -2.25 -3.17 -6.03
C MET A 186 -3.47 -4.02 -6.35
N ALA A 187 -4.20 -3.63 -7.39
CA ALA A 187 -5.30 -4.41 -7.93
C ALA A 187 -5.32 -4.40 -9.46
N SER A 188 -5.98 -5.39 -10.06
CA SER A 188 -6.39 -5.24 -11.45
C SER A 188 -7.56 -4.27 -11.53
N SER A 189 -7.54 -3.35 -12.48
CA SER A 189 -8.65 -2.40 -12.66
C SER A 189 -10.00 -3.11 -12.88
N ARG A 190 -9.98 -4.25 -13.53
CA ARG A 190 -11.20 -5.06 -13.76
C ARG A 190 -11.80 -5.54 -12.43
N SER A 191 -10.99 -6.15 -11.56
CA SER A 191 -11.45 -6.65 -10.26
C SER A 191 -11.91 -5.50 -9.35
N TYR A 192 -11.13 -4.43 -9.32
CA TYR A 192 -11.42 -3.24 -8.54
C TYR A 192 -12.76 -2.58 -8.96
N LYS A 193 -12.96 -2.33 -10.26
CA LYS A 193 -14.22 -1.77 -10.78
C LYS A 193 -15.42 -2.67 -10.48
N ALA A 194 -15.27 -3.99 -10.65
CA ALA A 194 -16.34 -4.95 -10.36
C ALA A 194 -16.71 -4.93 -8.86
N PHE A 195 -15.73 -4.81 -7.97
CA PHE A 195 -15.98 -4.68 -6.54
C PHE A 195 -16.68 -3.35 -6.21
N ARG A 196 -16.18 -2.22 -6.72
CA ARG A 196 -16.77 -0.90 -6.49
C ARG A 196 -18.20 -0.79 -7.03
N ALA A 197 -18.48 -1.37 -8.20
CA ALA A 197 -19.83 -1.40 -8.76
C ALA A 197 -20.85 -2.15 -7.88
N LYS A 198 -20.38 -3.16 -7.10
CA LYS A 198 -21.22 -3.90 -6.16
C LYS A 198 -21.39 -3.20 -4.80
N THR A 199 -20.32 -2.56 -4.31
CA THR A 199 -20.23 -2.11 -2.92
C THR A 199 -20.53 -0.63 -2.71
N LEU A 200 -20.27 0.22 -3.72
CA LEU A 200 -20.60 1.64 -3.63
C LEU A 200 -22.12 1.84 -3.70
N SER A 201 -22.59 2.89 -3.09
CA SER A 201 -23.97 3.37 -3.22
C SER A 201 -24.02 4.63 -4.09
N GLY A 202 -25.20 4.93 -4.61
CA GLY A 202 -25.41 6.05 -5.54
C GLY A 202 -25.09 5.71 -6.99
N VAL A 203 -26.03 5.98 -7.89
CA VAL A 203 -25.94 5.67 -9.32
C VAL A 203 -24.76 6.41 -9.95
N LEU A 204 -24.66 7.71 -9.70
CA LEU A 204 -23.60 8.57 -10.27
C LEU A 204 -22.20 8.08 -9.88
N VAL A 205 -22.00 7.71 -8.62
CA VAL A 205 -20.70 7.24 -8.14
C VAL A 205 -20.31 5.93 -8.83
N LYS A 206 -21.24 4.97 -8.92
CA LYS A 206 -21.02 3.71 -9.62
C LYS A 206 -20.70 3.90 -11.12
N GLU A 207 -21.42 4.80 -11.77
CA GLU A 207 -21.17 5.14 -13.17
C GLU A 207 -19.78 5.74 -13.36
N LEU A 208 -19.37 6.69 -12.52
CA LEU A 208 -18.04 7.27 -12.56
C LEU A 208 -16.95 6.21 -12.45
N TYR A 209 -17.01 5.34 -11.43
CA TYR A 209 -16.03 4.25 -11.28
C TYR A 209 -16.02 3.28 -12.47
N THR A 210 -17.16 3.05 -13.09
CA THR A 210 -17.27 2.17 -14.25
C THR A 210 -16.67 2.82 -15.50
N LEU A 211 -16.94 4.11 -15.72
CA LEU A 211 -16.58 4.83 -16.94
C LEU A 211 -15.16 5.36 -16.94
N ILE A 212 -14.61 5.77 -15.76
CA ILE A 212 -13.24 6.29 -15.66
C ILE A 212 -12.25 5.30 -16.29
N PRO A 213 -11.47 5.68 -17.31
CA PRO A 213 -10.44 4.83 -17.87
C PRO A 213 -9.38 4.49 -16.83
N MET A 214 -9.06 3.21 -16.70
CA MET A 214 -8.02 2.73 -15.80
C MET A 214 -7.09 1.77 -16.55
N PRO A 215 -5.77 1.83 -16.36
CA PRO A 215 -4.84 0.85 -16.88
C PRO A 215 -5.11 -0.53 -16.24
N ARG A 216 -4.48 -1.57 -16.76
CA ARG A 216 -4.71 -2.95 -16.27
C ARG A 216 -4.39 -3.10 -14.78
N PHE A 217 -3.35 -2.42 -14.30
CA PHE A 217 -2.89 -2.47 -12.92
C PHE A 217 -2.90 -1.07 -12.31
N ILE A 218 -3.40 -0.98 -11.11
CA ILE A 218 -3.53 0.25 -10.34
C ILE A 218 -3.00 0.03 -8.93
N TRP A 219 -2.46 1.09 -8.33
CA TRP A 219 -2.28 1.20 -6.89
C TRP A 219 -3.51 1.88 -6.30
N VAL A 220 -3.96 1.36 -5.18
CA VAL A 220 -5.06 1.92 -4.39
C VAL A 220 -4.53 2.26 -3.01
N CYS A 221 -4.83 3.46 -2.54
CA CYS A 221 -4.62 3.90 -1.17
C CYS A 221 -5.98 4.22 -0.55
N GLU A 222 -6.45 3.38 0.33
CA GLU A 222 -7.67 3.62 1.10
C GLU A 222 -7.35 4.40 2.36
N LEU A 223 -8.22 5.34 2.73
CA LEU A 223 -8.08 6.27 3.84
C LEU A 223 -9.16 5.98 4.88
N TYR A 224 -8.74 5.67 6.10
CA TYR A 224 -9.65 5.30 7.19
C TYR A 224 -9.49 6.25 8.37
N ARG A 225 -10.61 6.58 9.03
CA ARG A 225 -10.54 7.00 10.41
C ARG A 225 -10.10 5.81 11.27
N ILE A 226 -9.41 6.09 12.35
CA ILE A 226 -8.92 5.04 13.26
C ILE A 226 -10.04 4.07 13.69
N GLY A 227 -11.20 4.60 14.07
CA GLY A 227 -12.33 3.78 14.52
C GLY A 227 -13.02 2.95 13.43
N ASP A 228 -12.84 3.32 12.18
CA ASP A 228 -13.48 2.67 11.03
C ASP A 228 -12.60 1.61 10.35
N TYR A 229 -11.30 1.57 10.69
CA TYR A 229 -10.34 0.66 10.04
C TYR A 229 -10.68 -0.82 10.28
N ASP A 230 -11.08 -1.21 11.47
CA ASP A 230 -11.39 -2.61 11.79
C ASP A 230 -12.63 -3.12 11.04
N ASN A 231 -13.53 -2.21 10.69
CA ASN A 231 -14.71 -2.50 9.88
C ASN A 231 -14.44 -2.40 8.37
N LEU A 232 -13.22 -2.01 7.99
CA LEU A 232 -12.83 -1.71 6.61
C LEU A 232 -13.83 -0.75 5.92
N MET A 233 -14.14 0.36 6.59
CA MET A 233 -15.00 1.42 6.07
C MET A 233 -14.17 2.68 5.86
N ALA A 234 -13.64 2.85 4.65
CA ALA A 234 -12.82 3.99 4.29
C ALA A 234 -13.66 5.25 4.12
N PHE A 235 -13.16 6.40 4.56
CA PHE A 235 -13.79 7.68 4.24
C PHE A 235 -13.32 8.24 2.89
N GLY A 236 -12.23 7.74 2.34
CA GLY A 236 -11.73 8.16 1.03
C GLY A 236 -10.76 7.15 0.42
N GLU A 237 -10.42 7.38 -0.82
CA GLU A 237 -9.40 6.60 -1.51
C GLU A 237 -8.72 7.38 -2.64
N ILE A 238 -7.48 7.01 -2.93
CA ILE A 238 -6.68 7.52 -4.03
C ILE A 238 -6.27 6.37 -4.92
N VAL A 239 -6.51 6.49 -6.21
CA VAL A 239 -6.16 5.47 -7.21
C VAL A 239 -5.16 6.06 -8.19
N ILE A 240 -4.03 5.40 -8.35
CA ILE A 240 -2.96 5.80 -9.25
C ILE A 240 -2.59 4.69 -10.24
N ASP A 241 -2.07 5.10 -11.39
CA ASP A 241 -1.64 4.22 -12.47
C ASP A 241 -0.32 3.51 -12.13
N ALA A 242 -0.37 2.19 -11.91
CA ALA A 242 0.83 1.39 -11.67
C ALA A 242 1.72 1.23 -12.92
N THR A 243 1.23 1.63 -14.11
CA THR A 243 1.96 1.57 -15.37
C THR A 243 2.61 2.91 -15.75
N SER A 244 2.42 3.95 -14.93
CA SER A 244 3.05 5.26 -15.10
C SER A 244 4.55 5.19 -14.83
N ALA A 245 5.29 6.09 -15.47
CA ALA A 245 6.70 6.27 -15.15
C ALA A 245 6.89 6.87 -13.75
N PRO A 246 7.94 6.50 -13.02
CA PRO A 246 8.33 7.13 -11.77
C PRO A 246 8.48 8.66 -11.93
N ASN A 247 8.34 9.41 -10.85
CA ASN A 247 8.50 10.87 -10.80
C ASN A 247 7.45 11.70 -11.56
N ARG A 248 6.29 11.10 -11.87
CA ARG A 248 5.15 11.82 -12.46
C ARG A 248 3.93 11.78 -11.55
N SER A 249 4.09 12.17 -10.29
CA SER A 249 3.09 11.99 -9.23
C SER A 249 1.68 12.43 -9.63
N HIS A 250 1.50 13.65 -10.14
CA HIS A 250 0.18 14.11 -10.56
C HIS A 250 -0.31 13.49 -11.88
N GLN A 251 0.60 13.03 -12.73
CA GLN A 251 0.23 12.37 -13.98
C GLN A 251 -0.21 10.92 -13.80
N SER A 252 0.22 10.28 -12.72
CA SER A 252 -0.21 8.92 -12.37
C SER A 252 -1.58 8.87 -11.70
N LEU A 253 -2.11 9.99 -11.18
CA LEU A 253 -3.42 10.02 -10.55
C LEU A 253 -4.51 9.68 -11.56
N ILE A 254 -5.36 8.71 -11.19
CA ILE A 254 -6.55 8.32 -11.94
C ILE A 254 -7.80 8.92 -11.29
N LEU A 255 -7.93 8.71 -9.98
CA LEU A 255 -9.10 9.03 -9.19
C LEU A 255 -8.71 9.38 -7.77
N MET A 256 -9.38 10.37 -7.22
CA MET A 256 -9.36 10.69 -5.79
C MET A 256 -10.80 10.86 -5.34
N HIS A 257 -11.22 10.07 -4.36
CA HIS A 257 -12.56 10.09 -3.81
C HIS A 257 -12.48 10.42 -2.33
N TYR A 258 -13.05 11.56 -1.97
CA TYR A 258 -13.31 11.97 -0.59
C TYR A 258 -14.82 12.07 -0.37
N PRO A 259 -15.31 12.12 0.86
CA PRO A 259 -16.71 12.47 1.11
C PRO A 259 -17.04 13.77 0.39
N LYS A 260 -18.15 13.80 -0.31
CA LYS A 260 -18.62 14.93 -1.11
C LYS A 260 -17.81 15.29 -2.36
N LEU A 261 -16.68 14.62 -2.65
CA LEU A 261 -15.85 14.95 -3.80
C LEU A 261 -15.32 13.71 -4.51
N ILE A 262 -15.47 13.65 -5.83
CA ILE A 262 -14.65 12.80 -6.69
C ILE A 262 -13.91 13.69 -7.67
N ALA A 263 -12.58 13.61 -7.64
CA ALA A 263 -11.71 14.21 -8.65
C ALA A 263 -11.09 13.08 -9.49
N TYR A 264 -11.11 13.22 -10.81
CA TYR A 264 -10.56 12.21 -11.71
C TYR A 264 -9.94 12.83 -12.96
N ARG A 265 -9.08 12.06 -13.62
CA ARG A 265 -8.37 12.48 -14.82
C ARG A 265 -9.08 11.97 -16.07
N GLU A 266 -9.28 12.86 -17.04
CA GLU A 266 -9.71 12.49 -18.39
C GLU A 266 -8.51 12.10 -19.27
N PRO A 267 -8.67 11.09 -20.17
CA PRO A 267 -7.56 10.52 -20.93
C PRO A 267 -6.86 11.49 -21.89
N ASP A 268 -7.58 12.50 -22.38
CA ASP A 268 -7.12 13.35 -23.50
C ASP A 268 -6.43 14.66 -23.06
N GLN A 269 -6.22 14.85 -21.78
CA GLN A 269 -5.55 16.06 -21.29
C GLN A 269 -4.06 15.81 -21.05
N ASN A 270 -3.24 16.44 -21.90
CA ASN A 270 -1.77 16.43 -21.80
C ASN A 270 -1.22 17.30 -20.66
N GLU A 271 -2.06 18.04 -19.97
CA GLU A 271 -1.63 18.96 -18.91
C GLU A 271 -1.71 18.31 -17.52
N ALA A 272 -0.76 18.68 -16.68
CA ALA A 272 -0.72 18.31 -15.27
C ALA A 272 -1.88 19.01 -14.53
N GLY A 273 -3.07 18.42 -14.59
CA GLY A 273 -4.26 18.99 -13.95
C GLY A 273 -5.38 17.96 -13.83
N PHE A 274 -6.24 18.16 -12.82
CA PHE A 274 -7.48 17.40 -12.70
C PHE A 274 -8.45 17.86 -13.77
N SER A 275 -9.03 16.93 -14.47
CA SER A 275 -9.91 17.22 -15.57
C SER A 275 -11.32 17.54 -15.10
N LYS A 276 -11.78 16.85 -14.05
CA LYS A 276 -13.13 17.04 -13.51
C LYS A 276 -13.19 16.78 -12.00
N MET A 277 -13.99 17.60 -11.35
CA MET A 277 -14.44 17.39 -9.98
C MET A 277 -15.96 17.26 -9.98
N ALA A 278 -16.48 16.23 -9.33
CA ALA A 278 -17.90 16.06 -9.10
C ALA A 278 -18.18 16.17 -7.59
N GLU A 279 -19.02 17.13 -7.22
CA GLU A 279 -19.52 17.22 -5.85
C GLU A 279 -20.57 16.12 -5.61
N LEU A 280 -20.42 15.42 -4.51
CA LEU A 280 -21.32 14.36 -4.09
C LEU A 280 -22.22 14.86 -2.97
N GLN A 281 -23.46 14.41 -2.98
CA GLN A 281 -24.44 14.79 -1.97
C GLN A 281 -24.40 13.92 -0.70
N SER A 282 -23.47 12.97 -0.60
CA SER A 282 -23.47 12.00 0.50
C SER A 282 -22.10 11.83 1.14
N ASP A 283 -22.09 11.74 2.46
CA ASP A 283 -20.93 11.43 3.30
C ASP A 283 -20.71 9.92 3.45
N GLN A 284 -21.01 9.13 2.43
CA GLN A 284 -20.99 7.67 2.54
C GLN A 284 -19.56 7.15 2.63
N LEU A 285 -19.35 6.25 3.60
CA LEU A 285 -18.13 5.50 3.71
C LEU A 285 -18.00 4.50 2.55
N ILE A 286 -16.78 4.27 2.14
CA ILE A 286 -16.42 3.37 1.05
C ILE A 286 -16.03 2.02 1.65
N PRO A 287 -16.71 0.91 1.34
CA PRO A 287 -16.27 -0.40 1.78
C PRO A 287 -14.86 -0.73 1.28
N GLY A 288 -13.97 -1.10 2.18
CA GLY A 288 -12.59 -1.45 1.86
C GLY A 288 -12.54 -2.60 0.84
N TYR A 289 -11.62 -2.51 -0.11
CA TYR A 289 -11.48 -3.52 -1.15
C TYR A 289 -11.06 -4.86 -0.56
N ARG A 290 -11.81 -5.90 -0.91
CA ARG A 290 -11.50 -7.29 -0.57
C ARG A 290 -11.34 -8.09 -1.84
N ARG A 291 -10.29 -8.91 -1.88
CA ARG A 291 -10.17 -9.92 -2.91
C ARG A 291 -11.06 -11.11 -2.57
N ASN A 292 -11.50 -11.82 -3.57
CA ASN A 292 -12.28 -13.06 -3.36
C ASN A 292 -11.50 -14.16 -2.60
N LEU A 293 -10.19 -13.96 -2.39
CA LEU A 293 -9.33 -14.87 -1.63
C LEU A 293 -9.32 -14.58 -0.12
N ASP A 294 -9.90 -13.45 0.30
CA ASP A 294 -9.96 -13.05 1.72
C ASP A 294 -10.94 -13.90 2.55
N GLU A 295 -11.69 -14.80 1.90
CA GLU A 295 -12.65 -15.70 2.57
C GLU A 295 -11.98 -16.97 3.12
N ILE A 296 -10.71 -17.21 2.85
CA ILE A 296 -9.96 -18.32 3.46
C ILE A 296 -9.40 -17.84 4.80
N THR A 297 -10.25 -17.70 5.78
CA THR A 297 -9.81 -17.67 7.18
C THR A 297 -9.29 -19.08 7.53
N LEU A 298 -8.00 -19.20 7.63
CA LEU A 298 -7.41 -20.31 8.37
C LEU A 298 -7.81 -20.13 9.84
N GLU A 299 -8.85 -20.83 10.28
CA GLU A 299 -9.20 -21.01 11.68
C GLU A 299 -8.10 -21.72 12.42
#